data_37df40f81776c3e211ff4df8a59af2a4
#
_entry.id   37df40f81776c3e211ff4df8a59af2a4
#
_cell.length_a   1.000
_cell.length_b   1.000
_cell.length_c   1.000
_cell.angle_alpha   90.00
_cell.angle_beta   90.00
_cell.angle_gamma   90.00
#
_symmetry.space_group_name_H-M   'P 1'
#
loop_
_entity.id
_entity.type
_entity.pdbx_description
1 polymer ?
#
loop_
_entity_poly.entity_id
_entity_poly.type
_entity_poly.pdbx_seq_one_letter_code
_entity_poly.pdbx_strand_id
1 'polypeptide(L)'
;KWATKRSVAMEFEDVVQTFSSKLTVIDNDLLFPISHMLGAKAFEVHLCNHWPEWGVKLLATLRAGDYKRVELDMIKEALPYYRLWKKIEQTYTVGDGFVDKLCMELIGLPSSRCRPPTRDIREQFREEAREMLIQCGTPRVITA
;
A
#
# COMPACT_ATOMS: atom_id res chain seq x y z
N LYS A 1 10.54 10.76 -3.85
CA LYS A 1 9.36 9.98 -4.15
C LYS A 1 8.76 10.46 -5.47
N TRP A 2 8.54 9.57 -6.38
CA TRP A 2 7.87 9.84 -7.65
C TRP A 2 6.57 9.05 -7.68
N ALA A 3 5.46 9.73 -7.81
CA ALA A 3 4.15 9.13 -8.05
C ALA A 3 3.82 9.28 -9.54
N THR A 4 3.90 8.20 -10.28
CA THR A 4 3.56 8.19 -11.70
C THR A 4 2.07 7.95 -11.88
N LYS A 5 1.43 8.82 -12.62
CA LYS A 5 0.15 8.45 -13.23
C LYS A 5 0.46 7.52 -14.40
N ARG A 6 -0.35 6.47 -14.62
CA ARG A 6 -0.18 5.51 -15.72
C ARG A 6 0.02 6.16 -17.10
N SER A 7 -0.47 7.37 -17.29
CA SER A 7 -0.30 8.17 -18.51
C SER A 7 1.13 8.70 -18.74
N VAL A 8 2.01 8.56 -17.74
CA VAL A 8 3.38 9.08 -17.77
C VAL A 8 4.42 8.00 -17.44
N ALA A 9 4.13 6.76 -17.79
CA ALA A 9 5.03 5.62 -17.55
C ALA A 9 6.42 5.85 -18.15
N MET A 10 6.49 6.45 -19.33
CA MET A 10 7.77 6.80 -19.97
C MET A 10 8.57 7.82 -19.16
N GLU A 11 7.93 8.79 -18.55
CA GLU A 11 8.61 9.77 -17.70
C GLU A 11 9.17 9.11 -16.44
N PHE A 12 8.44 8.16 -15.86
CA PHE A 12 8.94 7.39 -14.72
C PHE A 12 10.13 6.53 -15.10
N GLU A 13 10.07 5.85 -16.23
CA GLU A 13 11.18 5.06 -16.77
C GLU A 13 12.42 5.93 -16.98
N ASP A 14 12.27 7.08 -17.61
CA ASP A 14 13.36 8.03 -17.84
C ASP A 14 13.97 8.52 -16.51
N VAL A 15 13.15 8.87 -15.53
CA VAL A 15 13.61 9.27 -14.19
C VAL A 15 14.40 8.14 -13.52
N VAL A 16 13.89 6.91 -13.55
CA VAL A 16 14.60 5.77 -12.94
C VAL A 16 15.92 5.54 -13.64
N GLN A 17 15.94 5.48 -14.95
CA GLN A 17 17.15 5.22 -15.74
C GLN A 17 18.20 6.32 -15.60
N THR A 18 17.75 7.57 -15.59
CA THR A 18 18.68 8.73 -15.51
C THR A 18 19.24 8.93 -14.11
N PHE A 19 18.44 8.71 -13.07
CA PHE A 19 18.79 9.13 -11.71
C PHE A 19 19.06 8.01 -10.72
N SER A 20 18.70 6.76 -11.01
CA SER A 20 18.83 5.64 -10.05
C SER A 20 20.28 5.35 -9.61
N SER A 21 21.27 5.80 -10.38
CA SER A 21 22.69 5.72 -10.01
C SER A 21 23.09 6.77 -8.95
N LYS A 22 22.34 7.86 -8.84
CA LYS A 22 22.63 9.00 -7.96
C LYS A 22 21.62 9.15 -6.84
N LEU A 23 20.38 8.74 -7.08
CA LEU A 23 19.24 8.90 -6.15
C LEU A 23 18.53 7.57 -5.98
N THR A 24 17.95 7.35 -4.80
CA THR A 24 17.01 6.26 -4.61
C THR A 24 15.64 6.71 -5.11
N VAL A 25 15.21 6.15 -6.23
CA VAL A 25 13.84 6.35 -6.74
C VAL A 25 12.90 5.43 -5.97
N ILE A 26 11.84 6.00 -5.44
CA ILE A 26 10.82 5.30 -4.63
C ILE A 26 9.55 5.21 -5.47
N ASP A 27 9.10 4.00 -5.77
CA ASP A 27 7.81 3.76 -6.41
C ASP A 27 6.66 3.94 -5.41
N ASN A 28 5.62 4.62 -5.85
CA ASN A 28 4.40 4.90 -5.08
C ASN A 28 3.12 4.52 -5.85
N ASP A 29 3.23 3.76 -6.95
CA ASP A 29 2.11 3.49 -7.85
C ASP A 29 1.69 2.01 -7.87
N LEU A 30 2.18 1.19 -6.95
CA LEU A 30 1.90 -0.24 -6.88
C LEU A 30 2.35 -1.05 -8.11
N LEU A 31 3.21 -0.48 -8.95
CA LEU A 31 3.79 -1.16 -10.11
C LEU A 31 5.13 -1.84 -9.75
N PHE A 32 5.25 -2.32 -8.52
CA PHE A 32 6.50 -2.77 -7.91
C PHE A 32 7.35 -3.72 -8.77
N PRO A 33 6.78 -4.78 -9.41
CA PRO A 33 7.58 -5.62 -10.30
C PRO A 33 8.20 -4.84 -11.46
N ILE A 34 7.40 -4.01 -12.13
CA ILE A 34 7.82 -3.20 -13.28
C ILE A 34 8.86 -2.18 -12.84
N SER A 35 8.55 -1.43 -11.79
CA SER A 35 9.44 -0.41 -11.24
C SER A 35 10.79 -0.98 -10.81
N HIS A 36 10.78 -2.17 -10.19
CA HIS A 36 12.01 -2.86 -9.80
C HIS A 36 12.83 -3.32 -11.02
N MET A 37 12.18 -3.86 -12.06
CA MET A 37 12.84 -4.23 -13.32
C MET A 37 13.48 -3.02 -13.99
N LEU A 38 12.89 -1.84 -13.87
CA LEU A 38 13.43 -0.58 -14.39
C LEU A 38 14.55 0.00 -13.51
N GLY A 39 14.77 -0.53 -12.30
CA GLY A 39 15.86 -0.11 -11.41
C GLY A 39 15.45 0.64 -10.15
N ALA A 40 14.15 0.79 -9.86
CA ALA A 40 13.69 1.31 -8.57
C ALA A 40 14.12 0.37 -7.43
N LYS A 41 14.60 0.94 -6.32
CA LYS A 41 15.16 0.17 -5.19
C LYS A 41 14.34 0.26 -3.92
N ALA A 42 13.36 1.15 -3.90
CA ALA A 42 12.51 1.39 -2.74
C ALA A 42 11.06 1.58 -3.17
N PHE A 43 10.15 1.28 -2.26
CA PHE A 43 8.72 1.23 -2.53
C PHE A 43 7.97 1.81 -1.34
N GLU A 44 6.97 2.63 -1.60
CA GLU A 44 6.04 3.09 -0.58
C GLU A 44 4.83 2.16 -0.56
N VAL A 45 4.51 1.64 0.62
CA VAL A 45 3.46 0.63 0.79
C VAL A 45 2.67 0.93 2.04
N HIS A 46 1.42 1.31 1.89
CA HIS A 46 0.52 1.61 3.01
C HIS A 46 0.28 0.42 3.94
N LEU A 47 0.26 -0.81 3.39
CA LEU A 47 0.12 -2.02 4.20
C LEU A 47 1.15 -2.12 5.33
N CYS A 48 2.34 -1.55 5.14
CA CYS A 48 3.39 -1.57 6.15
C CYS A 48 3.04 -0.83 7.45
N ASN A 49 2.02 0.03 7.44
CA ASN A 49 1.53 0.70 8.64
C ASN A 49 0.92 -0.29 9.65
N HIS A 50 0.32 -1.36 9.17
CA HIS A 50 -0.31 -2.38 10.00
C HIS A 50 0.28 -3.79 9.79
N TRP A 51 1.04 -4.00 8.72
CA TRP A 51 1.70 -5.28 8.41
C TRP A 51 3.11 -5.06 7.84
N PRO A 52 4.07 -4.60 8.66
CA PRO A 52 5.42 -4.26 8.18
C PRO A 52 6.18 -5.48 7.62
N GLU A 53 5.93 -6.69 8.14
CA GLU A 53 6.55 -7.92 7.66
C GLU A 53 6.23 -8.20 6.19
N TRP A 54 5.06 -7.76 5.73
CA TRP A 54 4.67 -7.85 4.32
C TRP A 54 5.61 -7.08 3.40
N GLY A 55 5.97 -5.85 3.78
CA GLY A 55 6.90 -5.03 2.99
C GLY A 55 8.31 -5.61 2.95
N VAL A 56 8.78 -6.20 4.06
CA VAL A 56 10.08 -6.89 4.12
C VAL A 56 10.08 -8.09 3.17
N LYS A 57 9.02 -8.91 3.22
CA LYS A 57 8.82 -10.05 2.31
C LYS A 57 8.80 -9.60 0.85
N LEU A 58 8.02 -8.56 0.53
CA LEU A 58 7.92 -7.99 -0.80
C LEU A 58 9.30 -7.61 -1.35
N LEU A 59 10.06 -6.85 -0.58
CA LEU A 59 11.38 -6.39 -1.02
C LEU A 59 12.36 -7.56 -1.22
N ALA A 60 12.32 -8.56 -0.36
CA ALA A 60 13.14 -9.75 -0.51
C ALA A 60 12.79 -10.53 -1.77
N THR A 61 11.50 -10.69 -2.06
CA THR A 61 11.00 -11.38 -3.26
C THR A 61 11.36 -10.63 -4.55
N LEU A 62 11.25 -9.30 -4.54
CA LEU A 62 11.68 -8.45 -5.66
C LEU A 62 13.19 -8.59 -5.92
N ARG A 63 14.02 -8.55 -4.87
CA ARG A 63 15.48 -8.72 -4.98
C ARG A 63 15.88 -10.11 -5.48
N ALA A 64 15.09 -11.13 -5.20
CA ALA A 64 15.26 -12.48 -5.74
C ALA A 64 14.82 -12.60 -7.22
N GLY A 65 14.19 -11.57 -7.79
CA GLY A 65 13.67 -11.57 -9.16
C GLY A 65 12.40 -12.43 -9.35
N ASP A 66 11.76 -12.87 -8.27
CA ASP A 66 10.53 -13.67 -8.35
C ASP A 66 9.29 -12.77 -8.53
N TYR A 67 9.23 -12.10 -9.67
CA TYR A 67 8.14 -11.19 -10.00
C TYR A 67 6.78 -11.88 -10.08
N LYS A 68 6.75 -13.17 -10.45
CA LYS A 68 5.52 -13.96 -10.46
C LYS A 68 4.94 -14.09 -9.05
N ARG A 69 5.78 -14.35 -8.08
CA ARG A 69 5.37 -14.43 -6.68
C ARG A 69 4.90 -13.08 -6.16
N VAL A 70 5.62 -12.00 -6.49
CA VAL A 70 5.19 -10.64 -6.12
C VAL A 70 3.81 -10.33 -6.65
N GLU A 71 3.53 -10.64 -7.91
CA GLU A 71 2.22 -10.43 -8.52
C GLU A 71 1.10 -11.17 -7.77
N LEU A 72 1.33 -12.44 -7.45
CA LEU A 72 0.35 -13.26 -6.71
C LEU A 72 0.11 -12.72 -5.30
N ASP A 73 1.16 -12.35 -4.59
CA ASP A 73 1.06 -11.75 -3.24
C ASP A 73 0.34 -10.38 -3.31
N MET A 74 0.62 -9.55 -4.32
CA MET A 74 -0.09 -8.29 -4.55
C MET A 74 -1.60 -8.51 -4.75
N ILE A 75 -1.97 -9.45 -5.62
CA ILE A 75 -3.39 -9.75 -5.93
C ILE A 75 -4.12 -10.22 -4.68
N LYS A 76 -3.52 -11.11 -3.92
CA LYS A 76 -4.15 -11.77 -2.78
C LYS A 76 -4.13 -10.90 -1.52
N GLU A 77 -2.99 -10.30 -1.22
CA GLU A 77 -2.68 -9.73 0.09
C GLU A 77 -2.76 -8.19 0.11
N ALA A 78 -2.56 -7.51 -1.03
CA ALA A 78 -2.53 -6.06 -1.09
C ALA A 78 -3.72 -5.43 -1.80
N LEU A 79 -4.13 -5.96 -2.95
CA LEU A 79 -5.21 -5.34 -3.73
C LEU A 79 -6.55 -5.22 -3.00
N PRO A 80 -6.98 -6.15 -2.11
CA PRO A 80 -8.21 -5.94 -1.35
C PRO A 80 -8.17 -4.68 -0.50
N TYR A 81 -7.04 -4.40 0.16
CA TYR A 81 -6.83 -3.17 0.92
C TYR A 81 -6.98 -1.91 0.04
N TYR A 82 -6.32 -1.87 -1.12
CA TYR A 82 -6.39 -0.72 -2.03
C TYR A 82 -7.75 -0.55 -2.69
N ARG A 83 -8.51 -1.63 -2.87
CA ARG A 83 -9.91 -1.56 -3.34
C ARG A 83 -10.81 -0.90 -2.30
N LEU A 84 -10.67 -1.28 -1.02
CA LEU A 84 -11.39 -0.64 0.07
C LEU A 84 -11.00 0.82 0.20
N TRP A 85 -9.71 1.13 0.16
CA TRP A 85 -9.23 2.50 0.19
C TRP A 85 -9.85 3.34 -0.93
N LYS A 86 -9.77 2.86 -2.16
CA LYS A 86 -10.35 3.57 -3.31
C LYS A 86 -11.85 3.77 -3.20
N LYS A 87 -12.59 2.78 -2.69
CA LYS A 87 -14.03 2.89 -2.42
C LYS A 87 -14.33 4.04 -1.46
N ILE A 88 -13.58 4.12 -0.37
CA ILE A 88 -13.77 5.14 0.67
C ILE A 88 -13.36 6.53 0.13
N GLU A 89 -12.20 6.62 -0.52
CA GLU A 89 -11.69 7.88 -1.07
C GLU A 89 -12.65 8.47 -2.10
N GLN A 90 -13.18 7.67 -2.99
CA GLN A 90 -14.08 8.13 -4.04
C GLN A 90 -15.44 8.62 -3.51
N THR A 91 -15.88 8.14 -2.34
CA THR A 91 -17.25 8.36 -1.86
C THR A 91 -17.32 9.33 -0.69
N TYR A 92 -16.32 9.33 0.20
CA TYR A 92 -16.45 9.97 1.51
C TYR A 92 -15.35 10.96 1.87
N THR A 93 -14.11 10.69 1.49
CA THR A 93 -12.97 11.51 1.91
C THR A 93 -11.81 11.43 0.93
N VAL A 94 -11.17 12.56 0.72
CA VAL A 94 -9.94 12.66 -0.05
C VAL A 94 -8.81 12.85 0.96
N GLY A 95 -8.16 11.77 1.37
CA GLY A 95 -7.06 11.90 2.30
C GLY A 95 -6.40 10.59 2.64
N ASP A 96 -5.08 10.60 2.58
CA ASP A 96 -4.25 9.51 3.03
C ASP A 96 -4.45 9.25 4.53
N GLY A 97 -4.33 8.00 4.93
CA GLY A 97 -4.24 7.59 6.32
C GLY A 97 -5.55 7.23 7.00
N PHE A 98 -6.72 7.44 6.38
CA PHE A 98 -7.99 7.03 6.98
C PHE A 98 -8.07 5.50 7.15
N VAL A 99 -7.87 4.77 6.05
CA VAL A 99 -7.91 3.29 6.06
C VAL A 99 -6.76 2.72 6.87
N ASP A 100 -5.57 3.33 6.78
CA ASP A 100 -4.41 2.94 7.60
C ASP A 100 -4.73 2.97 9.09
N LYS A 101 -5.32 4.08 9.56
CA LYS A 101 -5.67 4.25 10.97
C LYS A 101 -6.73 3.23 11.42
N LEU A 102 -7.71 2.94 10.58
CA LEU A 102 -8.69 1.91 10.85
C LEU A 102 -8.06 0.52 10.93
N CYS A 103 -7.18 0.17 9.98
CA CYS A 103 -6.46 -1.10 10.00
C CYS A 103 -5.53 -1.23 11.21
N MET A 104 -4.85 -0.15 11.60
CA MET A 104 -4.04 -0.13 12.83
C MET A 104 -4.86 -0.42 14.08
N GLU A 105 -6.04 0.18 14.21
CA GLU A 105 -6.95 -0.13 15.34
C GLU A 105 -7.38 -1.60 15.35
N LEU A 106 -7.69 -2.15 14.18
CA LEU A 106 -8.15 -3.54 14.05
C LEU A 106 -7.08 -4.60 14.37
N ILE A 107 -5.83 -4.21 14.43
CA ILE A 107 -4.72 -5.08 14.88
C ILE A 107 -4.22 -4.72 16.28
N GLY A 108 -4.92 -3.85 17.00
CA GLY A 108 -4.59 -3.47 18.37
C GLY A 108 -3.52 -2.37 18.51
N LEU A 109 -3.15 -1.70 17.44
CA LEU A 109 -2.26 -0.55 17.53
C LEU A 109 -3.04 0.73 17.86
N PRO A 110 -2.45 1.66 18.65
CA PRO A 110 -3.08 2.93 18.90
C PRO A 110 -3.16 3.74 17.60
N SER A 111 -4.33 4.28 17.32
CA SER A 111 -4.51 5.19 16.20
C SER A 111 -5.28 6.44 16.63
N SER A 112 -4.90 7.57 16.07
CA SER A 112 -5.58 8.84 16.32
C SER A 112 -6.64 9.10 15.25
N ARG A 113 -7.68 9.84 15.62
CA ARG A 113 -8.67 10.32 14.64
C ARG A 113 -8.03 11.25 13.61
N CYS A 114 -8.62 11.32 12.44
CA CYS A 114 -8.24 12.31 11.45
C CYS A 114 -8.58 13.71 11.96
N ARG A 115 -7.75 14.69 11.57
CA ARG A 115 -8.01 16.09 11.93
C ARG A 115 -9.18 16.67 11.13
N PRO A 116 -9.98 17.58 11.70
CA PRO A 116 -10.91 18.36 10.92
C PRO A 116 -10.23 19.08 9.74
N PRO A 117 -10.89 19.24 8.62
CA PRO A 117 -12.32 18.97 8.35
C PRO A 117 -12.64 17.51 7.99
N THR A 118 -11.69 16.57 8.05
CA THR A 118 -11.93 15.16 7.71
C THR A 118 -12.98 14.55 8.65
N ARG A 119 -14.06 14.07 8.05
CA ARG A 119 -15.12 13.40 8.78
C ARG A 119 -14.68 12.00 9.19
N ASP A 120 -14.85 11.66 10.47
CA ASP A 120 -14.58 10.31 10.95
C ASP A 120 -15.75 9.36 10.63
N ILE A 121 -15.52 8.45 9.70
CA ILE A 121 -16.49 7.46 9.22
C ILE A 121 -16.02 6.02 9.51
N ARG A 122 -15.03 5.82 10.39
CA ARG A 122 -14.41 4.51 10.64
C ARG A 122 -15.41 3.43 11.04
N GLU A 123 -16.39 3.76 11.86
CA GLU A 123 -17.39 2.79 12.31
C GLU A 123 -18.23 2.21 11.15
N GLN A 124 -18.44 2.99 10.10
CA GLN A 124 -19.19 2.53 8.92
C GLN A 124 -18.43 1.44 8.12
N PHE A 125 -17.12 1.38 8.25
CA PHE A 125 -16.26 0.47 7.49
C PHE A 125 -15.53 -0.53 8.37
N ARG A 126 -15.78 -0.55 9.67
CA ARG A 126 -15.03 -1.37 10.64
C ARG A 126 -15.10 -2.87 10.31
N GLU A 127 -16.30 -3.39 10.08
CA GLU A 127 -16.47 -4.80 9.77
C GLU A 127 -15.93 -5.16 8.38
N GLU A 128 -16.20 -4.34 7.36
CA GLU A 128 -15.66 -4.56 6.02
C GLU A 128 -14.12 -4.54 6.02
N ALA A 129 -13.52 -3.64 6.78
CA ALA A 129 -12.06 -3.59 6.93
C ALA A 129 -11.52 -4.81 7.69
N ARG A 130 -12.22 -5.29 8.73
CA ARG A 130 -11.83 -6.50 9.47
C ARG A 130 -11.86 -7.73 8.57
N GLU A 131 -12.95 -7.93 7.84
CA GLU A 131 -13.08 -9.04 6.88
C GLU A 131 -12.00 -8.98 5.81
N MET A 132 -11.73 -7.81 5.27
CA MET A 132 -10.65 -7.58 4.30
C MET A 132 -9.29 -7.96 4.89
N LEU A 133 -8.95 -7.54 6.11
CA LEU A 133 -7.67 -7.88 6.76
C LEU A 133 -7.54 -9.39 6.97
N ILE A 134 -8.61 -10.07 7.38
CA ILE A 134 -8.64 -11.53 7.54
C ILE A 134 -8.43 -12.22 6.18
N GLN A 135 -9.12 -11.77 5.15
CA GLN A 135 -8.99 -12.29 3.78
C GLN A 135 -7.56 -12.13 3.23
N CYS A 136 -6.92 -11.01 3.51
CA CYS A 136 -5.52 -10.75 3.13
C CYS A 136 -4.53 -11.64 3.90
N GLY A 137 -4.92 -12.21 5.03
CA GLY A 137 -4.02 -12.94 5.91
C GLY A 137 -3.20 -12.04 6.82
N THR A 138 -3.66 -10.81 7.07
CA THR A 138 -2.99 -9.88 7.97
C THR A 138 -2.89 -10.47 9.39
N PRO A 139 -1.71 -10.49 10.00
CA PRO A 139 -1.55 -11.02 11.35
C PRO A 139 -2.21 -10.09 12.40
N ARG A 140 -2.53 -10.67 13.55
CA ARG A 140 -2.98 -9.92 14.75
C ARG A 140 -4.33 -9.23 14.61
N VAL A 141 -5.14 -9.58 13.63
CA VAL A 141 -6.50 -9.01 13.51
C VAL A 141 -7.33 -9.40 14.73
N ILE A 142 -7.89 -8.38 15.41
CA ILE A 142 -8.77 -8.58 16.55
C ILE A 142 -10.12 -9.08 16.02
N THR A 143 -10.41 -10.34 16.29
CA THR A 143 -11.72 -10.93 16.12
C THR A 143 -12.48 -10.72 17.43
N ALA A 144 -13.57 -9.95 17.39
CA ALA A 144 -14.38 -9.66 18.56
C ALA A 144 -14.90 -10.93 19.24
#